data_dc6f72af785539b5cc5c33973266b989
#
_entry.id   dc6f72af785539b5cc5c33973266b989
#
_cell.length_a   1.000
_cell.length_b   1.000
_cell.length_c   1.000
_cell.angle_alpha   90.00
_cell.angle_beta   90.00
_cell.angle_gamma   90.00
#
_symmetry.space_group_name_H-M   'P 1'
#
loop_
_entity.id
_entity.type
_entity.pdbx_description
1 polymer ?
#
loop_
_entity_poly.entity_id
_entity_poly.type
_entity_poly.pdbx_seq_one_letter_code
_entity_poly.pdbx_strand_id
1 'polypeptide(L)'
;AGLGNYLRAEILFVAGLRPSRRPGELDASRRRSLAEATLEVTLRSYRTGGVTVDARREAALVEEGVPRRARRHYVYGRAGRACRLCETPIERVELGGRHVFVCPRCQG
;
A
#
# COMPACT_ATOMS: atom_id res chain seq x y z
N ALA A 1 3.53 15.52 -6.80
CA ALA A 1 4.55 14.52 -7.09
C ALA A 1 4.53 13.40 -6.06
N GLY A 2 4.67 13.70 -4.78
CA GLY A 2 4.67 12.67 -3.75
C GLY A 2 3.35 11.95 -3.57
N LEU A 3 2.23 12.65 -3.80
CA LEU A 3 0.90 12.09 -3.62
C LEU A 3 0.64 10.91 -4.54
N GLY A 4 0.99 11.02 -5.82
CA GLY A 4 0.77 9.95 -6.78
C GLY A 4 1.57 8.71 -6.45
N ASN A 5 2.78 8.89 -5.94
CA ASN A 5 3.66 7.75 -5.63
C ASN A 5 3.14 6.93 -4.47
N TYR A 6 2.73 7.56 -3.38
CA TYR A 6 2.28 6.78 -2.23
C TYR A 6 0.92 6.13 -2.48
N LEU A 7 0.02 6.82 -3.17
CA LEU A 7 -1.28 6.23 -3.49
C LEU A 7 -1.12 4.98 -4.34
N ARG A 8 -0.30 5.06 -5.37
CA ARG A 8 -0.06 3.91 -6.25
C ARG A 8 0.49 2.73 -5.49
N ALA A 9 1.50 2.95 -4.65
CA ALA A 9 2.11 1.89 -3.87
C ALA A 9 1.09 1.23 -2.93
N GLU A 10 0.29 2.05 -2.27
CA GLU A 10 -0.70 1.56 -1.32
C GLU A 10 -1.86 0.83 -2.00
N ILE A 11 -2.31 1.34 -3.14
CA ILE A 11 -3.37 0.69 -3.92
C ILE A 11 -2.91 -0.70 -4.38
N LEU A 12 -1.71 -0.81 -4.91
CA LEU A 12 -1.18 -2.11 -5.36
C LEU A 12 -1.03 -3.08 -4.20
N PHE A 13 -0.62 -2.60 -3.03
CA PHE A 13 -0.54 -3.45 -1.85
C PHE A 13 -1.91 -3.99 -1.46
N VAL A 14 -2.92 -3.13 -1.36
CA VAL A 14 -4.26 -3.53 -0.96
C VAL A 14 -4.86 -4.50 -1.99
N ALA A 15 -4.58 -4.28 -3.27
CA ALA A 15 -5.04 -5.17 -4.33
C ALA A 15 -4.26 -6.49 -4.40
N GLY A 16 -3.12 -6.58 -3.70
CA GLY A 16 -2.28 -7.77 -3.72
C GLY A 16 -1.51 -7.96 -5.02
N LEU A 17 -1.21 -6.87 -5.73
CA LEU A 17 -0.58 -6.93 -7.05
C LEU A 17 0.83 -6.37 -7.03
N ARG A 18 1.71 -7.01 -7.78
CA ARG A 18 3.07 -6.51 -7.97
C ARG A 18 3.07 -5.29 -8.90
N PRO A 19 3.90 -4.28 -8.62
CA PRO A 19 4.00 -3.11 -9.49
C PRO A 19 4.44 -3.44 -10.92
N SER A 20 5.13 -4.56 -11.11
CA SER A 20 5.62 -4.96 -12.43
C SER A 20 4.54 -5.58 -13.31
N ARG A 21 3.38 -5.91 -12.77
CA ARG A 21 2.31 -6.49 -13.56
C ARG A 21 1.68 -5.45 -14.47
N ARG A 22 1.48 -5.84 -15.72
CA ARG A 22 0.81 -4.98 -16.70
C ARG A 22 -0.69 -5.16 -16.62
N PRO A 23 -1.48 -4.10 -16.84
CA PRO A 23 -2.95 -4.23 -16.79
C PRO A 23 -3.49 -5.34 -17.68
N GLY A 24 -2.90 -5.55 -18.85
CA GLY A 24 -3.35 -6.59 -19.78
C GLY A 24 -3.09 -8.02 -19.33
N GLU A 25 -2.24 -8.19 -18.30
CA GLU A 25 -1.94 -9.50 -17.75
C GLU A 25 -2.90 -9.90 -16.64
N LEU A 26 -3.78 -9.00 -16.23
CA LEU A 26 -4.70 -9.24 -15.13
C LEU A 26 -5.98 -9.91 -15.61
N ASP A 27 -6.41 -10.95 -14.90
CA ASP A 27 -7.71 -11.55 -15.16
C ASP A 27 -8.82 -10.65 -14.61
N ALA A 28 -10.08 -11.01 -14.86
CA ALA A 28 -11.22 -10.20 -14.44
C ALA A 28 -11.26 -10.00 -12.92
N SER A 29 -10.92 -11.03 -12.16
CA SER A 29 -10.93 -10.98 -10.71
C SER A 29 -9.90 -9.96 -10.19
N ARG A 30 -8.69 -10.01 -10.73
CA ARG A 30 -7.63 -9.08 -10.32
C ARG A 30 -7.91 -7.66 -10.74
N ARG A 31 -8.51 -7.47 -11.93
CA ARG A 31 -8.91 -6.13 -12.36
C ARG A 31 -9.97 -5.55 -11.44
N ARG A 32 -10.90 -6.39 -10.98
CA ARG A 32 -11.93 -5.96 -10.03
C ARG A 32 -11.30 -5.57 -8.69
N SER A 33 -10.39 -6.40 -8.18
CA SER A 33 -9.68 -6.11 -6.94
C SER A 33 -8.91 -4.80 -7.03
N LEU A 34 -8.28 -4.55 -8.18
CA LEU A 34 -7.55 -3.30 -8.39
C LEU A 34 -8.50 -2.10 -8.40
N ALA A 35 -9.64 -2.22 -9.05
CA ALA A 35 -10.63 -1.14 -9.09
C ALA A 35 -11.18 -0.84 -7.70
N GLU A 36 -11.50 -1.89 -6.93
CA GLU A 36 -12.00 -1.73 -5.58
C GLU A 36 -10.96 -1.10 -4.66
N ALA A 37 -9.72 -1.57 -4.76
CA ALA A 37 -8.63 -1.02 -3.96
C ALA A 37 -8.37 0.44 -4.31
N THR A 38 -8.43 0.79 -5.59
CA THR A 38 -8.25 2.16 -6.04
C THR A 38 -9.26 3.08 -5.38
N LEU A 39 -10.53 2.70 -5.42
CA LEU A 39 -11.59 3.50 -4.83
C LEU A 39 -11.45 3.60 -3.32
N GLU A 40 -11.26 2.47 -2.66
CA GLU A 40 -11.16 2.40 -1.20
C GLU A 40 -9.99 3.23 -0.67
N VAL A 41 -8.81 3.02 -1.21
CA VAL A 41 -7.59 3.68 -0.73
C VAL A 41 -7.64 5.19 -1.01
N THR A 42 -8.10 5.55 -2.20
CA THR A 42 -8.20 6.96 -2.59
C THR A 42 -9.18 7.72 -1.68
N LEU A 43 -10.36 7.14 -1.43
CA LEU A 43 -11.35 7.77 -0.57
C LEU A 43 -10.84 7.88 0.87
N ARG A 44 -10.22 6.84 1.38
CA ARG A 44 -9.68 6.87 2.74
C ARG A 44 -8.60 7.92 2.87
N SER A 45 -7.70 7.98 1.91
CA SER A 45 -6.63 8.98 1.92
C SER A 45 -7.19 10.39 1.89
N TYR A 46 -8.22 10.61 1.08
CA TYR A 46 -8.87 11.92 0.98
C TYR A 46 -9.50 12.31 2.32
N ARG A 47 -10.27 11.40 2.92
CA ARG A 47 -10.98 11.66 4.17
C ARG A 47 -10.08 11.89 5.37
N THR A 48 -8.91 11.28 5.37
CA THR A 48 -8.01 11.28 6.53
C THR A 48 -6.81 12.19 6.36
N GLY A 49 -6.68 12.84 5.21
CA GLY A 49 -5.52 13.67 4.94
C GLY A 49 -4.24 12.88 4.70
N GLY A 50 -4.38 11.67 4.14
CA GLY A 50 -3.21 10.91 3.72
C GLY A 50 -2.95 9.60 4.46
N VAL A 51 -3.95 9.07 5.17
CA VAL A 51 -3.82 7.76 5.81
C VAL A 51 -4.45 6.71 4.89
N THR A 52 -3.70 5.67 4.56
CA THR A 52 -4.15 4.59 3.68
C THR A 52 -4.43 3.30 4.43
N VAL A 53 -3.88 3.14 5.63
CA VAL A 53 -4.16 2.01 6.51
C VAL A 53 -5.62 2.07 6.94
N ASP A 54 -6.30 0.92 7.00
CA ASP A 54 -7.72 0.92 7.35
C ASP A 54 -7.95 1.41 8.78
N ALA A 55 -9.17 1.86 9.05
CA ALA A 55 -9.50 2.51 10.32
C ALA A 55 -9.25 1.61 11.53
N ARG A 56 -9.51 0.32 11.38
CA ARG A 56 -9.33 -0.64 12.47
C ARG A 56 -7.87 -0.80 12.85
N ARG A 57 -7.01 -0.94 11.83
CA ARG A 57 -5.57 -1.06 12.06
C ARG A 57 -4.99 0.25 12.55
N GLU A 58 -5.46 1.36 12.04
CA GLU A 58 -4.99 2.65 12.51
C GLU A 58 -5.31 2.84 13.99
N ALA A 59 -6.52 2.48 14.41
CA ALA A 59 -6.90 2.58 15.82
C ALA A 59 -5.99 1.74 16.72
N ALA A 60 -5.65 0.53 16.29
CA ALA A 60 -4.74 -0.33 17.05
C ALA A 60 -3.34 0.31 17.15
N LEU A 61 -2.86 0.91 16.08
CA LEU A 61 -1.56 1.57 16.09
C LEU A 61 -1.55 2.80 16.98
N VAL A 62 -2.65 3.53 17.02
CA VAL A 62 -2.79 4.68 17.93
C VAL A 62 -2.70 4.21 19.38
N GLU A 63 -3.34 3.10 19.71
CA GLU A 63 -3.28 2.54 21.06
C GLU A 63 -1.87 2.11 21.44
N GLU A 64 -1.09 1.65 20.46
CA GLU A 64 0.29 1.26 20.68
C GLU A 64 1.23 2.47 20.79
N GLY A 65 0.71 3.67 20.59
CA GLY A 65 1.52 4.87 20.67
C GLY A 65 2.32 5.19 19.42
N VAL A 66 1.99 4.57 18.30
CA VAL A 66 2.69 4.82 17.03
C VAL A 66 2.30 6.20 16.49
N PRO A 67 3.26 7.10 16.25
CA PRO A 67 2.93 8.43 15.76
C PRO A 67 2.37 8.41 14.34
N ARG A 68 1.62 9.45 13.99
CA ARG A 68 0.94 9.52 12.69
C ARG A 68 1.86 9.25 11.52
N ARG A 69 3.03 9.84 11.49
CA ARG A 69 3.98 9.66 10.37
C ARG A 69 4.41 8.22 10.17
N ALA A 70 4.35 7.41 11.22
CA ALA A 70 4.77 6.01 11.16
C ALA A 70 3.62 5.05 10.93
N ARG A 71 2.36 5.51 11.08
CA ARG A 71 1.19 4.62 10.94
C ARG A 71 0.35 4.87 9.70
N ARG A 72 0.75 5.84 8.85
CA ARG A 72 -0.07 6.27 7.72
C ARG A 72 -0.22 5.23 6.62
N HIS A 73 0.83 4.47 6.34
CA HIS A 73 0.89 3.64 5.14
C HIS A 73 1.17 2.18 5.44
N TYR A 74 0.79 1.31 4.49
CA TYR A 74 1.14 -0.10 4.55
C TYR A 74 2.57 -0.35 4.11
N VAL A 75 2.97 0.20 2.98
CA VAL A 75 4.29 -0.06 2.40
C VAL A 75 5.10 1.19 2.11
N TYR A 76 4.47 2.26 1.73
CA TYR A 76 5.20 3.44 1.28
C TYR A 76 6.09 4.00 2.39
N GLY A 77 7.37 4.16 2.08
CA GLY A 77 8.33 4.67 3.04
C GLY A 77 8.68 3.72 4.18
N ARG A 78 8.33 2.44 4.05
CA ARG A 78 8.52 1.47 5.12
C ARG A 78 9.50 0.35 4.78
N ALA A 79 10.43 0.61 3.86
CA ALA A 79 11.45 -0.39 3.49
C ALA A 79 12.17 -0.91 4.73
N GLY A 80 12.31 -2.24 4.83
CA GLY A 80 12.93 -2.89 5.97
C GLY A 80 12.02 -3.08 7.17
N ARG A 81 10.84 -2.47 7.17
CA ARG A 81 9.88 -2.62 8.26
C ARG A 81 8.98 -3.83 8.00
N ALA A 82 8.48 -4.44 9.06
CA ALA A 82 7.61 -5.60 8.95
C ALA A 82 6.27 -5.20 8.30
N CYS A 83 5.82 -6.02 7.34
CA CYS A 83 4.50 -5.85 6.74
C CYS A 83 3.43 -5.93 7.82
N ARG A 84 2.46 -5.04 7.78
CA ARG A 84 1.41 -4.99 8.80
C ARG A 84 0.46 -6.19 8.75
N LEU A 85 0.47 -6.94 7.64
CA LEU A 85 -0.41 -8.10 7.47
C LEU A 85 0.31 -9.43 7.65
N CYS A 86 1.55 -9.55 7.18
CA CYS A 86 2.24 -10.84 7.17
C CYS A 86 3.62 -10.80 7.82
N GLU A 87 4.05 -9.64 8.29
CA GLU A 87 5.32 -9.41 8.98
C GLU A 87 6.57 -9.61 8.12
N THR A 88 6.43 -9.95 6.85
CA THR A 88 7.57 -10.00 5.94
C THR A 88 8.14 -8.59 5.75
N PRO A 89 9.46 -8.43 5.75
CA PRO A 89 10.02 -7.08 5.57
C PRO A 89 9.62 -6.47 4.22
N ILE A 90 9.19 -5.21 4.27
CA ILE A 90 8.86 -4.46 3.06
C ILE A 90 10.14 -4.19 2.29
N GLU A 91 10.10 -4.34 0.98
CA GLU A 91 11.24 -4.11 0.11
C GLU A 91 11.05 -2.85 -0.71
N ARG A 92 12.16 -2.14 -0.91
CA ARG A 92 12.21 -1.03 -1.84
C ARG A 92 12.90 -1.55 -3.11
N VAL A 93 12.17 -1.56 -4.21
CA VAL A 93 12.72 -2.01 -5.49
C VAL A 93 12.71 -0.87 -6.48
N GLU A 94 13.62 -0.95 -7.45
CA GLU A 94 13.67 0.05 -8.50
C GLU A 94 12.96 -0.47 -9.74
N LEU A 95 12.06 0.32 -10.28
CA LEU A 95 11.27 -0.06 -11.43
C LEU A 95 11.06 1.14 -12.32
N GLY A 96 11.57 1.09 -13.54
CA GLY A 96 11.45 2.19 -14.48
C GLY A 96 12.05 3.49 -13.98
N GLY A 97 13.15 3.44 -13.25
CA GLY A 97 13.83 4.60 -12.71
C GLY A 97 13.18 5.16 -11.44
N ARG A 98 12.20 4.47 -10.89
CA ARG A 98 11.51 4.89 -9.67
C ARG A 98 11.68 3.86 -8.57
N HIS A 99 11.67 4.34 -7.33
CA HIS A 99 11.65 3.46 -6.17
C HIS A 99 10.20 3.11 -5.85
N VAL A 100 9.90 1.81 -5.75
CA VAL A 100 8.59 1.33 -5.34
C VAL A 100 8.74 0.46 -4.11
N PHE A 101 7.73 0.49 -3.26
CA PHE A 101 7.71 -0.25 -2.00
C PHE A 101 6.71 -1.39 -2.11
N VAL A 102 7.16 -2.61 -1.80
CA VAL A 102 6.32 -3.80 -1.97
C VAL A 102 6.48 -4.75 -0.78
N CYS A 103 5.43 -5.50 -0.49
CA CYS A 103 5.55 -6.67 0.36
C CYS A 103 5.68 -7.87 -0.58
N PRO A 104 6.84 -8.54 -0.61
CA PRO A 104 7.04 -9.62 -1.58
C PRO A 104 6.08 -10.80 -1.37
N ARG A 105 5.54 -10.95 -0.17
CA ARG A 105 4.61 -12.02 0.12
C ARG A 105 3.17 -11.66 -0.21
N CYS A 106 2.69 -10.50 0.25
CA CYS A 106 1.31 -10.08 0.02
C CYS A 106 1.05 -9.71 -1.43
N GLN A 107 2.07 -9.22 -2.12
CA GLN A 107 1.97 -8.80 -3.52
C GLN A 107 2.64 -9.82 -4.45
N GLY A 108 2.63 -11.04 -4.06
CA GLY A 108 3.22 -12.14 -4.83
C GLY A 108 2.39 -12.63 -6.02
#